data_aced483952b5170bd2f35b021526c26b
#
_entry.id   aced483952b5170bd2f35b021526c26b
#
_cell.length_a   1.000
_cell.length_b   1.000
_cell.length_c   1.000
_cell.angle_alpha   90.00
_cell.angle_beta   90.00
_cell.angle_gamma   90.00
#
_symmetry.space_group_name_H-M   'P 1'
#
loop_
_entity.id
_entity.type
_entity.pdbx_description
1 polymer ?
#
loop_
_entity_poly.entity_id
_entity_poly.type
_entity_poly.pdbx_seq_one_letter_code
_entity_poly.pdbx_strand_id
1 'polypeptide(L)'
;MKRRLIKKFNEIYFKTVKNSQKALKIDSKASDFNQKSVECVENNELLNILSDLLQIENNNIVNLYSETLKNIMWDLSEANVIFRNAFVDFSESVKELCKHLNHLSDNSCFVGGCVRDTLIGETPHDFDFCTDINYDILKMYFEKNGYTVQEKGKQFLVLIISKDGAQFEITNFRKDCTYTDGRRPDSVDIGTIEDDAKRRDLTVNSGYVNTKTLRVIDPSGYFIEDIKTKTLRFIGNPKDRIQEDFLRGWRFYRFVSKGFKPEKTSLKAVRALWDEIYKKSTPERVRLEMEKIINI
;
A
#
# COMPACT_ATOMS: atom_id res chain seq x y z
N MET A 1 24.32 13.06 -13.39
CA MET A 1 24.72 13.12 -11.98
C MET A 1 23.53 13.00 -11.04
N LYS A 2 22.53 13.90 -11.09
CA LYS A 2 21.33 13.90 -10.22
C LYS A 2 20.57 12.56 -10.15
N ARG A 3 20.28 11.88 -11.29
CA ARG A 3 19.59 10.56 -11.34
C ARG A 3 20.39 9.43 -10.67
N ARG A 4 21.71 9.45 -10.74
CA ARG A 4 22.59 8.45 -10.13
C ARG A 4 22.65 8.59 -8.61
N LEU A 5 22.58 9.84 -8.12
CA LEU A 5 22.51 10.18 -6.71
C LEU A 5 21.16 9.77 -6.09
N ILE A 6 20.05 10.07 -6.77
CA ILE A 6 18.70 9.69 -6.33
C ILE A 6 18.57 8.14 -6.26
N LYS A 7 19.13 7.41 -7.23
CA LYS A 7 19.12 5.96 -7.20
C LYS A 7 19.90 5.40 -6.00
N LYS A 8 21.09 5.96 -5.75
CA LYS A 8 21.95 5.57 -4.61
C LYS A 8 21.32 5.93 -3.27
N PHE A 9 20.64 7.07 -3.19
CA PHE A 9 19.85 7.49 -2.04
C PHE A 9 18.72 6.51 -1.74
N ASN A 10 17.91 6.13 -2.74
CA ASN A 10 16.84 5.17 -2.59
C ASN A 10 17.36 3.79 -2.12
N GLU A 11 18.48 3.32 -2.65
CA GLU A 11 19.13 2.07 -2.22
C GLU A 11 19.53 2.10 -0.73
N ILE A 12 20.08 3.23 -0.26
CA ILE A 12 20.49 3.44 1.13
C ILE A 12 19.26 3.56 2.04
N TYR A 13 18.27 4.36 1.65
CA TYR A 13 17.03 4.55 2.37
C TYR A 13 16.30 3.23 2.62
N PHE A 14 16.10 2.42 1.57
CA PHE A 14 15.48 1.11 1.71
C PHE A 14 16.31 0.13 2.56
N LYS A 15 17.63 0.24 2.53
CA LYS A 15 18.51 -0.58 3.38
C LYS A 15 18.42 -0.17 4.86
N THR A 16 18.30 1.12 5.14
CA THR A 16 18.16 1.67 6.50
C THR A 16 16.79 1.34 7.07
N VAL A 17 15.71 1.53 6.31
CA VAL A 17 14.35 1.12 6.71
C VAL A 17 14.27 -0.38 7.00
N LYS A 18 14.92 -1.23 6.19
CA LYS A 18 15.02 -2.67 6.46
C LYS A 18 15.79 -2.99 7.76
N ASN A 19 16.84 -2.24 8.04
CA ASN A 19 17.64 -2.43 9.26
C ASN A 19 16.89 -1.95 10.50
N SER A 20 16.15 -0.84 10.42
CA SER A 20 15.28 -0.35 11.50
C SER A 20 14.15 -1.35 11.81
N GLN A 21 13.56 -1.96 10.78
CA GLN A 21 12.57 -3.03 10.98
C GLN A 21 13.18 -4.32 11.58
N LYS A 22 14.46 -4.61 11.31
CA LYS A 22 15.18 -5.71 11.96
C LYS A 22 15.54 -5.40 13.42
N ALA A 23 15.94 -4.17 13.73
CA ALA A 23 16.22 -3.72 15.09
C ALA A 23 14.97 -3.77 15.97
N LEU A 24 13.81 -3.36 15.45
CA LEU A 24 12.51 -3.46 16.14
C LEU A 24 12.07 -4.91 16.45
N LYS A 25 12.56 -5.91 15.71
CA LYS A 25 12.32 -7.34 16.02
C LYS A 25 13.19 -7.89 17.15
N ILE A 26 14.27 -7.23 17.50
CA ILE A 26 15.20 -7.67 18.57
C ILE A 26 14.78 -7.13 19.93
N ASP A 27 14.03 -6.04 20.01
CA ASP A 27 13.76 -5.28 21.26
C ASP A 27 12.36 -5.49 21.85
N SER A 28 11.75 -6.66 21.67
CA SER A 28 10.47 -7.00 22.30
C SER A 28 10.54 -7.22 23.82
N LYS A 29 11.66 -6.88 24.47
CA LYS A 29 11.88 -7.06 25.93
C LYS A 29 12.23 -5.79 26.73
N ALA A 30 12.28 -4.64 26.10
CA ALA A 30 12.53 -3.37 26.80
C ALA A 30 11.32 -2.46 26.70
N SER A 31 10.47 -2.46 27.72
CA SER A 31 9.52 -1.40 28.01
C SER A 31 10.26 -0.14 28.40
N ASP A 32 9.78 1.01 27.92
CA ASP A 32 10.19 2.37 28.30
C ASP A 32 11.56 2.87 27.81
N PHE A 33 11.67 3.16 26.50
CA PHE A 33 12.65 4.13 26.05
C PHE A 33 12.04 5.17 25.09
N ASN A 34 12.29 6.42 25.42
CA ASN A 34 11.80 7.65 24.78
C ASN A 34 11.87 7.59 23.24
N GLN A 35 10.72 7.47 22.59
CA GLN A 35 10.54 7.46 21.14
C GLN A 35 11.20 8.67 20.42
N LYS A 36 11.34 9.81 21.11
CA LYS A 36 12.02 11.01 20.59
C LYS A 36 13.54 10.89 20.46
N SER A 37 14.19 10.09 21.31
CA SER A 37 15.66 9.94 21.27
C SER A 37 16.11 9.00 20.14
N VAL A 38 15.33 7.98 19.80
CA VAL A 38 15.64 7.05 18.72
C VAL A 38 15.49 7.73 17.36
N GLU A 39 14.42 8.52 17.14
CA GLU A 39 14.22 9.28 15.90
C GLU A 39 15.33 10.32 15.64
N CYS A 40 15.88 10.92 16.70
CA CYS A 40 16.94 11.94 16.57
C CYS A 40 18.32 11.32 16.30
N VAL A 41 18.61 10.15 16.87
CA VAL A 41 19.89 9.43 16.67
C VAL A 41 19.95 8.81 15.27
N GLU A 42 18.86 8.19 14.80
CA GLU A 42 18.80 7.60 13.45
C GLU A 42 18.93 8.65 12.35
N ASN A 43 18.36 9.85 12.55
CA ASN A 43 18.49 10.95 11.60
C ASN A 43 19.92 11.49 11.50
N ASN A 44 20.63 11.59 12.61
CA ASN A 44 22.04 12.06 12.63
C ASN A 44 22.97 11.01 12.02
N GLU A 45 22.74 9.74 12.26
CA GLU A 45 23.54 8.65 11.70
C GLU A 45 23.33 8.53 10.18
N LEU A 46 22.10 8.70 9.69
CA LEU A 46 21.77 8.73 8.26
C LEU A 46 22.42 9.95 7.57
N LEU A 47 22.41 11.10 8.21
CA LEU A 47 23.05 12.32 7.68
C LEU A 47 24.58 12.19 7.65
N ASN A 48 25.19 11.56 8.64
CA ASN A 48 26.62 11.27 8.69
C ASN A 48 27.01 10.28 7.59
N ILE A 49 26.28 9.19 7.41
CA ILE A 49 26.52 8.20 6.35
C ILE A 49 26.38 8.84 4.96
N LEU A 50 25.41 9.73 4.77
CA LEU A 50 25.26 10.48 3.51
C LEU A 50 26.41 11.45 3.27
N SER A 51 26.89 12.12 4.31
CA SER A 51 28.06 13.01 4.24
C SER A 51 29.33 12.23 3.88
N ASP A 52 29.57 11.11 4.53
CA ASP A 52 30.74 10.25 4.30
C ASP A 52 30.73 9.59 2.92
N LEU A 53 29.57 9.15 2.45
CA LEU A 53 29.42 8.49 1.13
C LEU A 53 29.50 9.45 -0.05
N LEU A 54 29.19 10.72 0.16
CA LEU A 54 29.15 11.69 -0.95
C LEU A 54 30.42 12.51 -1.08
N GLN A 55 31.30 12.55 -0.04
CA GLN A 55 32.52 13.43 -0.02
C GLN A 55 32.21 14.84 -0.56
N ILE A 56 31.02 15.36 -0.22
CA ILE A 56 30.51 16.59 -0.78
C ILE A 56 30.81 17.70 0.20
N GLU A 57 31.85 18.46 -0.09
CA GLU A 57 32.17 19.75 0.57
C GLU A 57 31.11 20.86 0.35
N ASN A 58 29.99 20.56 -0.35
CA ASN A 58 29.04 21.58 -0.78
C ASN A 58 27.76 21.53 0.11
N ASN A 59 27.75 22.38 1.15
CA ASN A 59 26.65 22.55 2.13
C ASN A 59 25.24 22.69 1.49
N ASN A 60 25.14 23.19 0.27
CA ASN A 60 23.85 23.37 -0.41
C ASN A 60 23.18 22.06 -0.82
N ILE A 61 23.96 21.02 -1.13
CA ILE A 61 23.40 19.71 -1.50
C ILE A 61 22.96 18.95 -0.26
N VAL A 62 23.73 19.01 0.82
CA VAL A 62 23.38 18.40 2.10
C VAL A 62 22.10 19.01 2.66
N ASN A 63 21.93 20.33 2.57
CA ASN A 63 20.73 21.03 2.99
C ASN A 63 19.52 20.63 2.15
N LEU A 64 19.65 20.51 0.83
CA LEU A 64 18.56 20.08 -0.05
C LEU A 64 18.11 18.64 0.25
N TYR A 65 19.04 17.73 0.54
CA TYR A 65 18.71 16.35 0.94
C TYR A 65 18.09 16.28 2.33
N SER A 66 18.60 17.08 3.28
CA SER A 66 18.03 17.19 4.62
C SER A 66 16.60 17.70 4.57
N GLU A 67 16.33 18.70 3.74
CA GLU A 67 14.98 19.25 3.54
C GLU A 67 14.03 18.25 2.85
N THR A 68 14.53 17.52 1.85
CA THR A 68 13.77 16.45 1.18
C THR A 68 13.44 15.30 2.14
N LEU A 69 14.38 14.87 2.98
CA LEU A 69 14.17 13.86 4.01
C LEU A 69 13.17 14.33 5.06
N LYS A 70 13.29 15.56 5.54
CA LYS A 70 12.32 16.15 6.49
C LYS A 70 10.93 16.18 5.90
N ASN A 71 10.77 16.54 4.63
CA ASN A 71 9.49 16.59 3.95
C ASN A 71 8.87 15.19 3.80
N ILE A 72 9.67 14.17 3.43
CA ILE A 72 9.19 12.78 3.34
C ILE A 72 8.76 12.27 4.71
N MET A 73 9.56 12.51 5.75
CA MET A 73 9.23 12.09 7.13
C MET A 73 8.01 12.84 7.68
N TRP A 74 7.89 14.14 7.37
CA TRP A 74 6.73 14.96 7.73
C TRP A 74 5.47 14.43 7.05
N ASP A 75 5.54 14.05 5.80
CA ASP A 75 4.43 13.51 5.04
C ASP A 75 3.90 12.20 5.60
N LEU A 76 4.78 11.27 5.96
CA LEU A 76 4.40 10.03 6.64
C LEU A 76 3.88 10.25 8.05
N SER A 77 4.48 11.18 8.80
CA SER A 77 4.04 11.53 10.16
C SER A 77 2.63 12.13 10.13
N GLU A 78 2.36 13.05 9.20
CA GLU A 78 1.04 13.64 9.02
C GLU A 78 -0.01 12.58 8.64
N ALA A 79 0.32 11.69 7.70
CA ALA A 79 -0.55 10.59 7.30
C ALA A 79 -0.88 9.66 8.48
N ASN A 80 0.10 9.36 9.35
CA ASN A 80 -0.13 8.60 10.57
C ASN A 80 -1.11 9.29 11.53
N VAL A 81 -1.02 10.60 11.69
CA VAL A 81 -1.93 11.38 12.54
C VAL A 81 -3.34 11.37 11.96
N ILE A 82 -3.48 11.62 10.66
CA ILE A 82 -4.77 11.60 9.96
C ILE A 82 -5.45 10.24 10.15
N PHE A 83 -4.73 9.15 9.89
CA PHE A 83 -5.31 7.81 9.99
C PHE A 83 -5.68 7.44 11.43
N ARG A 84 -4.86 7.77 12.42
CA ARG A 84 -5.16 7.54 13.84
C ARG A 84 -6.40 8.28 14.30
N ASN A 85 -6.56 9.53 13.90
CA ASN A 85 -7.75 10.32 14.23
C ASN A 85 -9.01 9.71 13.60
N ALA A 86 -8.97 9.36 12.32
CA ALA A 86 -10.09 8.73 11.64
C ALA A 86 -10.44 7.34 12.22
N PHE A 87 -9.44 6.56 12.65
CA PHE A 87 -9.65 5.24 13.25
C PHE A 87 -10.52 5.28 14.51
N VAL A 88 -10.52 6.39 15.25
CA VAL A 88 -11.39 6.57 16.42
C VAL A 88 -12.86 6.45 16.03
N ASP A 89 -13.23 6.95 14.85
CA ASP A 89 -14.59 6.99 14.35
C ASP A 89 -14.99 5.74 13.52
N PHE A 90 -14.06 4.80 13.31
CA PHE A 90 -14.39 3.55 12.61
C PHE A 90 -15.34 2.70 13.46
N SER A 91 -16.17 1.90 12.78
CA SER A 91 -17.14 1.02 13.45
C SER A 91 -16.47 0.04 14.42
N GLU A 92 -17.20 -0.37 15.45
CA GLU A 92 -16.70 -1.35 16.42
C GLU A 92 -16.36 -2.69 15.75
N SER A 93 -17.08 -3.09 14.70
CA SER A 93 -16.76 -4.30 13.92
C SER A 93 -15.39 -4.25 13.26
N VAL A 94 -14.97 -3.07 12.74
CA VAL A 94 -13.62 -2.86 12.20
C VAL A 94 -12.57 -2.96 13.31
N LYS A 95 -12.83 -2.32 14.45
CA LYS A 95 -11.92 -2.35 15.61
C LYS A 95 -11.80 -3.74 16.21
N GLU A 96 -12.91 -4.50 16.28
CA GLU A 96 -12.92 -5.89 16.72
C GLU A 96 -12.09 -6.78 15.78
N LEU A 97 -12.27 -6.62 14.47
CA LEU A 97 -11.45 -7.34 13.49
C LEU A 97 -9.96 -7.04 13.65
N CYS A 98 -9.59 -5.77 13.86
CA CYS A 98 -8.19 -5.42 14.13
C CYS A 98 -7.65 -6.13 15.37
N LYS A 99 -8.43 -6.25 16.45
CA LYS A 99 -8.03 -7.00 17.66
C LYS A 99 -7.78 -8.48 17.35
N HIS A 100 -8.66 -9.11 16.58
CA HIS A 100 -8.49 -10.50 16.14
C HIS A 100 -7.22 -10.69 15.30
N LEU A 101 -7.01 -9.83 14.30
CA LEU A 101 -5.81 -9.90 13.46
C LEU A 101 -4.53 -9.67 14.27
N ASN A 102 -4.53 -8.67 15.17
CA ASN A 102 -3.39 -8.35 16.03
C ASN A 102 -3.07 -9.44 17.07
N HIS A 103 -4.06 -10.27 17.41
CA HIS A 103 -3.83 -11.45 18.27
C HIS A 103 -3.05 -12.53 17.53
N LEU A 104 -3.22 -12.64 16.21
CA LEU A 104 -2.59 -13.67 15.38
C LEU A 104 -1.26 -13.22 14.78
N SER A 105 -1.12 -11.95 14.41
CA SER A 105 0.10 -11.39 13.79
C SER A 105 0.23 -9.89 14.00
N ASP A 106 1.46 -9.43 14.16
CA ASP A 106 1.81 -8.00 14.22
C ASP A 106 1.91 -7.34 12.82
N ASN A 107 1.79 -8.14 11.74
CA ASN A 107 2.00 -7.67 10.37
C ASN A 107 0.71 -7.49 9.56
N SER A 108 -0.47 -7.56 10.19
CA SER A 108 -1.73 -7.31 9.51
C SER A 108 -1.91 -5.82 9.19
N CYS A 109 -2.50 -5.52 8.03
CA CYS A 109 -2.65 -4.15 7.55
C CYS A 109 -4.03 -3.92 6.91
N PHE A 110 -4.57 -2.71 7.08
CA PHE A 110 -5.52 -2.12 6.14
C PHE A 110 -4.83 -1.89 4.80
N VAL A 111 -5.56 -1.94 3.69
CA VAL A 111 -4.94 -1.75 2.37
C VAL A 111 -5.89 -1.17 1.33
N GLY A 112 -5.34 -0.49 0.35
CA GLY A 112 -6.07 -0.10 -0.85
C GLY A 112 -7.00 1.09 -0.65
N GLY A 113 -8.28 0.90 -1.02
CA GLY A 113 -9.29 1.96 -1.04
C GLY A 113 -9.50 2.63 0.29
N CYS A 114 -9.66 1.85 1.36
CA CYS A 114 -9.92 2.39 2.69
C CYS A 114 -8.77 3.27 3.21
N VAL A 115 -7.52 2.90 2.93
CA VAL A 115 -6.36 3.73 3.32
C VAL A 115 -6.33 5.03 2.54
N ARG A 116 -6.51 4.98 1.21
CA ARG A 116 -6.57 6.16 0.36
C ARG A 116 -7.69 7.10 0.81
N ASP A 117 -8.92 6.59 0.91
CA ASP A 117 -10.11 7.40 1.17
C ASP A 117 -10.01 8.08 2.55
N THR A 118 -9.57 7.35 3.58
CA THR A 118 -9.28 7.92 4.90
C THR A 118 -8.28 9.08 4.83
N LEU A 119 -7.17 8.92 4.10
CA LEU A 119 -6.11 9.93 4.05
C LEU A 119 -6.50 11.18 3.26
N ILE A 120 -7.44 11.07 2.31
CA ILE A 120 -7.99 12.24 1.60
C ILE A 120 -9.21 12.85 2.29
N GLY A 121 -9.61 12.36 3.47
CA GLY A 121 -10.72 12.85 4.26
C GLY A 121 -12.10 12.33 3.80
N GLU A 122 -12.13 11.27 2.99
CA GLU A 122 -13.37 10.58 2.62
C GLU A 122 -13.65 9.41 3.57
N THR A 123 -14.92 9.11 3.81
CA THR A 123 -15.33 7.96 4.62
C THR A 123 -15.22 6.67 3.79
N PRO A 124 -14.41 5.67 4.18
CA PRO A 124 -14.35 4.41 3.49
C PRO A 124 -15.67 3.66 3.53
N HIS A 125 -16.10 3.09 2.41
CA HIS A 125 -17.29 2.22 2.33
C HIS A 125 -16.96 0.77 2.69
N ASP A 126 -15.81 0.29 2.20
CA ASP A 126 -15.32 -1.08 2.39
C ASP A 126 -13.93 -1.05 3.04
N PHE A 127 -13.66 -2.02 3.89
CA PHE A 127 -12.36 -2.18 4.53
C PHE A 127 -11.72 -3.50 4.08
N ASP A 128 -10.64 -3.39 3.32
CA ASP A 128 -9.82 -4.51 2.87
C ASP A 128 -8.59 -4.66 3.78
N PHE A 129 -8.24 -5.90 4.08
CA PHE A 129 -7.10 -6.23 4.93
C PHE A 129 -6.12 -7.15 4.21
N CYS A 130 -4.84 -6.99 4.53
CA CYS A 130 -3.79 -7.93 4.14
C CYS A 130 -3.04 -8.43 5.38
N THR A 131 -2.58 -9.68 5.33
CA THR A 131 -1.89 -10.30 6.47
C THR A 131 -0.88 -11.35 6.00
N ASP A 132 0.09 -11.67 6.87
CA ASP A 132 1.01 -12.80 6.72
C ASP A 132 0.53 -14.08 7.42
N ILE A 133 -0.65 -14.06 8.04
CA ILE A 133 -1.22 -15.22 8.73
C ILE A 133 -1.56 -16.29 7.68
N ASN A 134 -1.17 -17.53 7.95
CA ASN A 134 -1.50 -18.65 7.07
C ASN A 134 -3.02 -18.73 6.81
N TYR A 135 -3.40 -18.96 5.56
CA TYR A 135 -4.79 -18.96 5.10
C TYR A 135 -5.69 -19.93 5.86
N ASP A 136 -5.24 -21.17 6.08
CA ASP A 136 -6.04 -22.18 6.77
C ASP A 136 -6.17 -21.88 8.28
N ILE A 137 -5.13 -21.32 8.90
CA ILE A 137 -5.17 -20.83 10.29
C ILE A 137 -6.17 -19.68 10.41
N LEU A 138 -6.14 -18.72 9.48
CA LEU A 138 -7.06 -17.60 9.46
C LEU A 138 -8.53 -18.07 9.37
N LYS A 139 -8.81 -18.98 8.45
CA LYS A 139 -10.12 -19.59 8.27
C LYS A 139 -10.61 -20.24 9.57
N MET A 140 -9.84 -21.18 10.10
CA MET A 140 -10.19 -21.92 11.32
C MET A 140 -10.42 -20.98 12.52
N TYR A 141 -9.59 -19.96 12.66
CA TYR A 141 -9.70 -18.99 13.74
C TYR A 141 -11.00 -18.20 13.67
N PHE A 142 -11.38 -17.67 12.51
CA PHE A 142 -12.60 -16.88 12.36
C PHE A 142 -13.86 -17.73 12.47
N GLU A 143 -13.87 -18.94 11.93
CA GLU A 143 -14.98 -19.90 12.11
C GLU A 143 -15.21 -20.21 13.61
N LYS A 144 -14.12 -20.46 14.37
CA LYS A 144 -14.19 -20.71 15.83
C LYS A 144 -14.68 -19.49 16.62
N ASN A 145 -14.46 -18.26 16.13
CA ASN A 145 -14.89 -17.02 16.78
C ASN A 145 -16.26 -16.51 16.28
N GLY A 146 -17.05 -17.37 15.62
CA GLY A 146 -18.43 -17.10 15.24
C GLY A 146 -18.60 -16.24 13.98
N TYR A 147 -17.56 -16.13 13.15
CA TYR A 147 -17.68 -15.51 11.82
C TYR A 147 -18.15 -16.54 10.80
N THR A 148 -18.99 -16.12 9.88
CA THR A 148 -19.23 -16.87 8.63
C THR A 148 -18.06 -16.61 7.70
N VAL A 149 -17.39 -17.67 7.25
CA VAL A 149 -16.23 -17.58 6.37
C VAL A 149 -16.59 -18.10 4.98
N GLN A 150 -16.33 -17.29 3.95
CA GLN A 150 -16.52 -17.66 2.54
C GLN A 150 -15.16 -17.63 1.82
N GLU A 151 -14.82 -18.73 1.19
CA GLU A 151 -13.61 -18.85 0.38
C GLU A 151 -13.86 -18.30 -1.03
N LYS A 152 -13.38 -17.10 -1.32
CA LYS A 152 -13.50 -16.45 -2.65
C LYS A 152 -12.33 -16.79 -3.57
N GLY A 153 -12.02 -18.05 -3.67
CA GLY A 153 -10.88 -18.55 -4.44
C GLY A 153 -9.65 -18.80 -3.57
N LYS A 154 -9.58 -19.99 -2.98
CA LYS A 154 -8.43 -20.43 -2.18
C LYS A 154 -7.11 -20.27 -2.94
N GLN A 155 -7.14 -20.46 -4.26
CA GLN A 155 -5.99 -20.26 -5.15
C GLN A 155 -5.47 -18.81 -5.19
N PHE A 156 -6.26 -17.83 -4.73
CA PHE A 156 -5.86 -16.42 -4.67
C PHE A 156 -5.65 -15.94 -3.24
N LEU A 157 -5.73 -16.83 -2.26
CA LEU A 157 -5.53 -16.54 -0.83
C LEU A 157 -6.45 -15.41 -0.32
N VAL A 158 -7.75 -15.43 -0.71
CA VAL A 158 -8.76 -14.44 -0.34
C VAL A 158 -9.85 -15.08 0.49
N LEU A 159 -10.10 -14.54 1.68
CA LEU A 159 -11.22 -14.88 2.55
C LEU A 159 -12.19 -13.70 2.65
N ILE A 160 -13.48 -14.00 2.59
CA ILE A 160 -14.52 -13.06 3.01
C ILE A 160 -15.05 -13.56 4.36
N ILE A 161 -15.03 -12.71 5.36
CA ILE A 161 -15.60 -12.99 6.66
C ILE A 161 -16.75 -12.05 6.94
N SER A 162 -17.80 -12.56 7.60
CA SER A 162 -18.96 -11.77 7.98
C SER A 162 -19.48 -12.13 9.36
N LYS A 163 -19.89 -11.09 10.13
CA LYS A 163 -20.49 -11.22 11.45
C LYS A 163 -21.35 -9.99 11.73
N ASP A 164 -22.52 -10.18 12.29
CA ASP A 164 -23.44 -9.10 12.73
C ASP A 164 -23.72 -8.05 11.64
N GLY A 165 -23.84 -8.49 10.38
CA GLY A 165 -24.10 -7.61 9.24
C GLY A 165 -22.87 -6.90 8.67
N ALA A 166 -21.72 -6.98 9.32
CA ALA A 166 -20.45 -6.50 8.77
C ALA A 166 -19.78 -7.58 7.93
N GLN A 167 -19.14 -7.16 6.83
CA GLN A 167 -18.38 -8.03 5.93
C GLN A 167 -17.02 -7.43 5.63
N PHE A 168 -15.99 -8.27 5.63
CA PHE A 168 -14.61 -7.86 5.36
C PHE A 168 -13.94 -8.83 4.41
N GLU A 169 -13.07 -8.30 3.54
CA GLU A 169 -12.17 -9.08 2.71
C GLU A 169 -10.78 -9.10 3.35
N ILE A 170 -10.23 -10.31 3.56
CA ILE A 170 -8.88 -10.50 4.09
C ILE A 170 -8.09 -11.29 3.07
N THR A 171 -6.95 -10.75 2.65
CA THR A 171 -6.03 -11.39 1.72
C THR A 171 -4.68 -11.67 2.39
N ASN A 172 -3.98 -12.70 1.96
CA ASN A 172 -2.57 -12.80 2.33
C ASN A 172 -1.74 -11.80 1.51
N PHE A 173 -0.61 -11.34 2.09
CA PHE A 173 0.43 -10.73 1.25
C PHE A 173 0.86 -11.75 0.22
N ARG A 174 0.74 -11.41 -1.05
CA ARG A 174 1.01 -12.37 -2.12
C ARG A 174 1.91 -11.80 -3.19
N LYS A 175 2.63 -12.70 -3.81
CA LYS A 175 3.38 -12.47 -5.03
C LYS A 175 2.66 -13.18 -6.16
N ASP A 176 2.20 -12.43 -7.13
CA ASP A 176 1.59 -13.00 -8.33
C ASP A 176 2.70 -13.57 -9.22
N CYS A 177 2.48 -14.76 -9.76
CA CYS A 177 3.35 -15.36 -10.76
C CYS A 177 3.02 -14.83 -12.16
N THR A 178 3.19 -15.64 -13.19
CA THR A 178 2.90 -15.24 -14.58
C THR A 178 1.41 -14.97 -14.82
N TYR A 179 1.12 -14.23 -15.88
CA TYR A 179 -0.23 -13.93 -16.37
C TYR A 179 -0.33 -14.37 -17.83
N THR A 180 -1.05 -15.47 -18.12
CA THR A 180 -1.26 -15.94 -19.48
C THR A 180 -2.55 -15.47 -20.11
N ASP A 181 -3.60 -15.24 -19.31
CA ASP A 181 -4.93 -14.83 -19.79
C ASP A 181 -5.17 -13.31 -19.79
N GLY A 182 -4.18 -12.50 -19.36
CA GLY A 182 -4.30 -11.03 -19.24
C GLY A 182 -5.35 -10.57 -18.22
N ARG A 183 -5.67 -11.42 -17.21
CA ARG A 183 -6.66 -11.12 -16.18
C ARG A 183 -6.31 -11.68 -14.82
N ARG A 184 -5.87 -12.93 -14.75
CA ARG A 184 -5.59 -13.61 -13.49
C ARG A 184 -4.15 -14.11 -13.48
N PRO A 185 -3.45 -14.04 -12.35
CA PRO A 185 -2.19 -14.74 -12.24
C PRO A 185 -2.43 -16.26 -12.35
N ASP A 186 -1.52 -16.95 -13.02
CA ASP A 186 -1.57 -18.41 -13.18
C ASP A 186 -1.46 -19.13 -11.84
N SER A 187 -0.67 -18.56 -10.94
CA SER A 187 -0.56 -18.97 -9.54
C SER A 187 -0.15 -17.79 -8.66
N VAL A 188 -0.32 -17.93 -7.36
CA VAL A 188 0.14 -16.94 -6.38
C VAL A 188 0.94 -17.65 -5.29
N ASP A 189 2.01 -17.01 -4.86
CA ASP A 189 2.81 -17.42 -3.71
C ASP A 189 2.60 -16.45 -2.54
N ILE A 190 2.87 -16.91 -1.32
CA ILE A 190 2.92 -16.03 -0.15
C ILE A 190 4.10 -15.07 -0.34
N GLY A 191 3.81 -13.78 -0.27
CA GLY A 191 4.77 -12.71 -0.48
C GLY A 191 5.00 -11.86 0.75
N THR A 192 5.78 -10.81 0.56
CA THR A 192 5.96 -9.71 1.51
C THR A 192 5.00 -8.56 1.20
N ILE A 193 4.94 -7.55 2.07
CA ILE A 193 4.17 -6.33 1.81
C ILE A 193 4.67 -5.62 0.54
N GLU A 194 5.98 -5.67 0.26
CA GLU A 194 6.59 -5.11 -0.94
C GLU A 194 6.18 -5.89 -2.20
N ASP A 195 6.08 -7.21 -2.11
CA ASP A 195 5.61 -8.03 -3.22
C ASP A 195 4.13 -7.77 -3.50
N ASP A 196 3.30 -7.69 -2.46
CA ASP A 196 1.87 -7.36 -2.59
C ASP A 196 1.67 -5.96 -3.18
N ALA A 197 2.46 -4.98 -2.76
CA ALA A 197 2.40 -3.63 -3.33
C ALA A 197 2.77 -3.60 -4.82
N LYS A 198 3.80 -4.33 -5.24
CA LYS A 198 4.25 -4.37 -6.64
C LYS A 198 3.21 -4.91 -7.61
N ARG A 199 2.33 -5.82 -7.18
CA ARG A 199 1.30 -6.40 -8.05
C ARG A 199 0.05 -5.51 -8.19
N ARG A 200 -0.11 -4.49 -7.34
CA ARG A 200 -1.26 -3.58 -7.40
C ARG A 200 -1.24 -2.73 -8.65
N ASP A 201 -2.40 -2.15 -8.98
CA ASP A 201 -2.57 -1.38 -10.20
C ASP A 201 -1.94 0.01 -10.12
N LEU A 202 -2.42 0.83 -9.19
CA LEU A 202 -2.14 2.26 -9.10
C LEU A 202 -1.49 2.59 -7.76
N THR A 203 -0.56 3.54 -7.78
CA THR A 203 0.15 4.01 -6.58
C THR A 203 -0.80 4.49 -5.50
N VAL A 204 -1.89 5.16 -5.87
CA VAL A 204 -2.93 5.65 -4.94
C VAL A 204 -3.69 4.52 -4.21
N ASN A 205 -3.52 3.26 -4.61
CA ASN A 205 -4.08 2.08 -3.96
C ASN A 205 -3.01 1.18 -3.32
N SER A 206 -1.75 1.62 -3.25
CA SER A 206 -0.63 0.82 -2.74
C SER A 206 -0.20 1.18 -1.32
N GLY A 207 -1.00 1.99 -0.63
CA GLY A 207 -0.76 2.31 0.76
C GLY A 207 -1.30 1.25 1.70
N TYR A 208 -0.59 1.04 2.79
CA TYR A 208 -0.96 0.12 3.87
C TYR A 208 -0.96 0.87 5.20
N VAL A 209 -1.78 0.41 6.15
CA VAL A 209 -1.71 0.87 7.53
C VAL A 209 -1.72 -0.33 8.44
N ASN A 210 -0.68 -0.47 9.24
CA ASN A 210 -0.57 -1.57 10.19
C ASN A 210 -1.71 -1.50 11.23
N THR A 211 -2.44 -2.59 11.43
CA THR A 211 -3.64 -2.61 12.28
C THR A 211 -3.35 -2.41 13.77
N LYS A 212 -2.13 -2.73 14.23
CA LYS A 212 -1.70 -2.61 15.63
C LYS A 212 -1.15 -1.23 15.95
N THR A 213 -0.26 -0.72 15.11
CA THR A 213 0.47 0.53 15.35
C THR A 213 -0.18 1.75 14.71
N LEU A 214 -1.11 1.54 13.79
CA LEU A 214 -1.75 2.56 12.95
C LEU A 214 -0.72 3.43 12.21
N ARG A 215 0.41 2.83 11.82
CA ARG A 215 1.43 3.47 11.00
C ARG A 215 1.17 3.21 9.53
N VAL A 216 1.23 4.28 8.75
CA VAL A 216 1.15 4.22 7.29
C VAL A 216 2.47 3.66 6.75
N ILE A 217 2.36 2.76 5.78
CA ILE A 217 3.48 2.14 5.08
C ILE A 217 3.30 2.39 3.59
N ASP A 218 4.30 2.95 2.95
CA ASP A 218 4.33 3.23 1.51
C ASP A 218 5.45 2.43 0.81
N PRO A 219 5.19 1.17 0.43
CA PRO A 219 6.21 0.35 -0.22
C PRO A 219 6.54 0.82 -1.65
N SER A 220 5.65 1.59 -2.27
CA SER A 220 5.86 2.14 -3.61
C SER A 220 6.78 3.37 -3.61
N GLY A 221 6.84 4.09 -2.49
CA GLY A 221 7.51 5.39 -2.36
C GLY A 221 6.81 6.52 -3.10
N TYR A 222 5.59 6.28 -3.64
CA TYR A 222 4.80 7.27 -4.36
C TYR A 222 3.39 7.45 -3.81
N PHE A 223 2.92 6.56 -2.93
CA PHE A 223 1.55 6.56 -2.44
C PHE A 223 1.18 7.87 -1.76
N ILE A 224 1.98 8.34 -0.82
CA ILE A 224 1.70 9.58 -0.07
C ILE A 224 1.76 10.80 -1.00
N GLU A 225 2.79 10.91 -1.84
CA GLU A 225 2.91 12.02 -2.80
C GLU A 225 1.73 12.04 -3.78
N ASP A 226 1.42 10.89 -4.37
CA ASP A 226 0.39 10.78 -5.39
C ASP A 226 -1.03 11.03 -4.83
N ILE A 227 -1.30 10.68 -3.57
CA ILE A 227 -2.55 11.07 -2.90
C ILE A 227 -2.64 12.58 -2.69
N LYS A 228 -1.60 13.22 -2.14
CA LYS A 228 -1.58 14.66 -1.85
C LYS A 228 -1.73 15.50 -3.12
N THR A 229 -1.01 15.12 -4.17
CA THR A 229 -1.04 15.84 -5.45
C THR A 229 -2.20 15.41 -6.36
N LYS A 230 -2.98 14.42 -5.93
CA LYS A 230 -3.99 13.72 -6.75
C LYS A 230 -3.40 13.23 -8.07
N THR A 231 -2.17 12.73 -8.07
CA THR A 231 -1.50 12.17 -9.25
C THR A 231 -1.90 10.71 -9.44
N LEU A 232 -2.25 10.34 -10.66
CA LEU A 232 -2.63 8.97 -11.01
C LEU A 232 -1.54 8.28 -11.80
N ARG A 233 -0.90 7.30 -11.18
CA ARG A 233 0.27 6.60 -11.67
C ARG A 233 0.10 5.09 -11.54
N PHE A 234 0.50 4.33 -12.56
CA PHE A 234 0.66 2.88 -12.42
C PHE A 234 1.91 2.53 -11.62
N ILE A 235 1.86 1.42 -10.90
CA ILE A 235 3.01 0.87 -10.21
C ILE A 235 3.93 0.20 -11.22
N GLY A 236 5.22 0.55 -11.21
CA GLY A 236 6.20 0.01 -12.16
C GLY A 236 5.98 0.46 -13.60
N ASN A 237 6.06 -0.46 -14.57
CA ASN A 237 5.86 -0.16 -15.97
C ASN A 237 4.35 -0.15 -16.32
N PRO A 238 3.77 0.98 -16.77
CA PRO A 238 2.34 1.06 -17.05
C PRO A 238 1.83 0.07 -18.08
N LYS A 239 2.64 -0.23 -19.12
CA LYS A 239 2.23 -1.17 -20.18
C LYS A 239 2.08 -2.59 -19.62
N ASP A 240 3.06 -3.04 -18.83
CA ASP A 240 3.04 -4.36 -18.23
C ASP A 240 1.84 -4.49 -17.27
N ARG A 241 1.60 -3.46 -16.44
CA ARG A 241 0.44 -3.43 -15.54
C ARG A 241 -0.90 -3.53 -16.26
N ILE A 242 -1.05 -2.87 -17.41
CA ILE A 242 -2.27 -2.93 -18.21
C ILE A 242 -2.40 -4.32 -18.87
N GLN A 243 -1.32 -4.89 -19.36
CA GLN A 243 -1.34 -6.20 -20.04
C GLN A 243 -1.61 -7.37 -19.08
N GLU A 244 -1.27 -7.24 -17.82
CA GLU A 244 -1.64 -8.23 -16.78
C GLU A 244 -3.15 -8.27 -16.49
N ASP A 245 -3.83 -7.13 -16.54
CA ASP A 245 -5.29 -7.03 -16.47
C ASP A 245 -5.77 -5.78 -17.23
N PHE A 246 -6.35 -5.99 -18.39
CA PHE A 246 -6.82 -4.90 -19.25
C PHE A 246 -7.90 -4.01 -18.61
N LEU A 247 -8.63 -4.51 -17.61
CA LEU A 247 -9.58 -3.70 -16.85
C LEU A 247 -8.90 -2.53 -16.11
N ARG A 248 -7.61 -2.62 -15.83
CA ARG A 248 -6.84 -1.54 -15.19
C ARG A 248 -6.87 -0.24 -16.00
N GLY A 249 -7.04 -0.31 -17.32
CA GLY A 249 -7.27 0.87 -18.17
C GLY A 249 -8.60 1.58 -17.87
N TRP A 250 -9.68 0.83 -17.66
CA TRP A 250 -10.98 1.37 -17.24
C TRP A 250 -10.93 1.92 -15.82
N ARG A 251 -10.27 1.22 -14.89
CA ARG A 251 -10.03 1.70 -13.54
C ARG A 251 -9.25 3.01 -13.53
N PHE A 252 -8.24 3.16 -14.40
CA PHE A 252 -7.50 4.41 -14.56
C PHE A 252 -8.45 5.57 -14.91
N TYR A 253 -9.33 5.41 -15.90
CA TYR A 253 -10.29 6.46 -16.24
C TYR A 253 -11.31 6.74 -15.14
N ARG A 254 -11.72 5.73 -14.38
CA ARG A 254 -12.56 5.92 -13.20
C ARG A 254 -11.90 6.84 -12.16
N PHE A 255 -10.61 6.69 -11.92
CA PHE A 255 -9.91 7.60 -11.01
C PHE A 255 -9.72 9.00 -11.61
N VAL A 256 -9.53 9.11 -12.91
CA VAL A 256 -9.55 10.43 -13.59
C VAL A 256 -10.89 11.14 -13.38
N SER A 257 -12.01 10.42 -13.49
CA SER A 257 -13.34 11.00 -13.22
C SER A 257 -13.55 11.42 -11.76
N LYS A 258 -12.81 10.80 -10.82
CA LYS A 258 -12.73 11.22 -9.41
C LYS A 258 -11.80 12.41 -9.15
N GLY A 259 -11.27 13.05 -10.20
CA GLY A 259 -10.43 14.24 -10.10
C GLY A 259 -8.93 13.97 -9.91
N PHE A 260 -8.49 12.72 -10.07
CA PHE A 260 -7.06 12.42 -10.11
C PHE A 260 -6.45 12.85 -11.44
N LYS A 261 -5.24 13.41 -11.41
CA LYS A 261 -4.51 13.92 -12.58
C LYS A 261 -3.62 12.82 -13.16
N PRO A 262 -3.83 12.43 -14.44
CA PRO A 262 -3.02 11.39 -15.05
C PRO A 262 -1.53 11.76 -15.10
N GLU A 263 -0.66 10.87 -14.63
CA GLU A 263 0.78 10.96 -14.88
C GLU A 263 1.03 10.69 -16.39
N LYS A 264 1.98 11.43 -16.98
CA LYS A 264 2.19 11.45 -18.44
C LYS A 264 2.50 10.09 -19.04
N THR A 265 3.34 9.29 -18.40
CA THR A 265 3.74 7.97 -18.91
C THR A 265 2.60 6.98 -18.81
N SER A 266 1.86 7.02 -17.70
CA SER A 266 0.66 6.23 -17.46
C SER A 266 -0.43 6.52 -18.48
N LEU A 267 -0.74 7.80 -18.73
CA LEU A 267 -1.71 8.21 -19.75
C LEU A 267 -1.29 7.78 -21.17
N LYS A 268 0.01 7.92 -21.49
CA LYS A 268 0.53 7.48 -22.80
C LYS A 268 0.36 5.98 -22.98
N ALA A 269 0.60 5.17 -21.97
CA ALA A 269 0.43 3.73 -22.04
C ALA A 269 -1.06 3.33 -22.20
N VAL A 270 -1.97 3.93 -21.44
CA VAL A 270 -3.42 3.66 -21.57
C VAL A 270 -3.91 4.00 -22.97
N ARG A 271 -3.52 5.16 -23.52
CA ARG A 271 -3.90 5.55 -24.89
C ARG A 271 -3.34 4.61 -25.94
N ALA A 272 -2.09 4.19 -25.81
CA ALA A 272 -1.44 3.29 -26.77
C ALA A 272 -2.07 1.87 -26.78
N LEU A 273 -2.60 1.42 -25.64
CA LEU A 273 -3.20 0.09 -25.49
C LEU A 273 -4.73 0.12 -25.49
N TRP A 274 -5.36 1.26 -25.85
CA TRP A 274 -6.80 1.42 -25.72
C TRP A 274 -7.62 0.37 -26.49
N ASP A 275 -7.22 0.05 -27.69
CA ASP A 275 -7.91 -0.97 -28.51
C ASP A 275 -7.88 -2.35 -27.85
N GLU A 276 -6.78 -2.70 -27.21
CA GLU A 276 -6.66 -3.95 -26.46
C GLU A 276 -7.47 -3.92 -25.17
N ILE A 277 -7.41 -2.81 -24.44
CA ILE A 277 -8.21 -2.58 -23.23
C ILE A 277 -9.69 -2.77 -23.55
N TYR A 278 -10.17 -2.14 -24.63
CA TYR A 278 -11.56 -2.25 -25.05
C TYR A 278 -11.95 -3.68 -25.45
N LYS A 279 -11.14 -4.35 -26.27
CA LYS A 279 -11.43 -5.68 -26.82
C LYS A 279 -11.30 -6.80 -25.78
N LYS A 280 -10.34 -6.70 -24.86
CA LYS A 280 -10.00 -7.78 -23.93
C LYS A 280 -10.66 -7.63 -22.55
N SER A 281 -11.28 -6.48 -22.25
CA SER A 281 -12.08 -6.32 -21.01
C SER A 281 -13.47 -6.93 -21.20
N THR A 282 -13.92 -7.74 -20.23
CA THR A 282 -15.26 -8.33 -20.31
C THR A 282 -16.34 -7.28 -20.04
N PRO A 283 -17.46 -7.28 -20.80
CA PRO A 283 -18.51 -6.26 -20.67
C PRO A 283 -19.06 -6.11 -19.25
N GLU A 284 -19.20 -7.21 -18.51
CA GLU A 284 -19.72 -7.21 -17.14
C GLU A 284 -18.81 -6.44 -16.20
N ARG A 285 -17.48 -6.65 -16.31
CA ARG A 285 -16.48 -5.94 -15.49
C ARG A 285 -16.42 -4.45 -15.86
N VAL A 286 -16.48 -4.14 -17.15
CA VAL A 286 -16.53 -2.76 -17.64
C VAL A 286 -17.77 -2.06 -17.08
N ARG A 287 -18.94 -2.70 -17.15
CA ARG A 287 -20.18 -2.16 -16.59
C ARG A 287 -20.02 -1.79 -15.11
N LEU A 288 -19.43 -2.68 -14.30
CA LEU A 288 -19.19 -2.41 -12.87
C LEU A 288 -18.26 -1.21 -12.63
N GLU A 289 -17.24 -1.00 -13.47
CA GLU A 289 -16.38 0.18 -13.38
C GLU A 289 -17.14 1.45 -13.82
N MET A 290 -17.98 1.36 -14.86
CA MET A 290 -18.80 2.48 -15.33
C MET A 290 -19.88 2.89 -14.33
N GLU A 291 -20.54 1.92 -13.66
CA GLU A 291 -21.49 2.20 -12.58
C GLU A 291 -20.84 2.99 -11.44
N LYS A 292 -19.57 2.68 -11.11
CA LYS A 292 -18.78 3.44 -10.13
C LYS A 292 -18.39 4.84 -10.59
N ILE A 293 -18.43 5.14 -11.90
CA ILE A 293 -18.21 6.46 -12.46
C ILE A 293 -19.52 7.29 -12.38
N ILE A 294 -20.65 6.66 -12.68
CA ILE A 294 -21.95 7.35 -12.74
C ILE A 294 -22.46 7.72 -11.34
N ASN A 295 -22.12 6.91 -10.34
CA ASN A 295 -22.56 7.09 -8.94
C ASN A 295 -21.60 7.98 -8.12
N ILE A 296 -20.75 8.75 -8.80
CA ILE A 296 -19.88 9.78 -8.17
C ILE A 296 -20.64 11.16 -8.06
#